data_702da885ab578de7d52301dc5635c654
#
_entry.id   702da885ab578de7d52301dc5635c654
#
_cell.length_a   1.000
_cell.length_b   1.000
_cell.length_c   1.000
_cell.angle_alpha   90.00
_cell.angle_beta   90.00
_cell.angle_gamma   90.00
#
_symmetry.space_group_name_H-M   'P 1'
#
loop_
_entity.id
_entity.type
_entity.pdbx_description
1 polymer ?
#
loop_
_entity_poly.entity_id
_entity_poly.type
_entity_poly.pdbx_seq_one_letter_code
_entity_poly.pdbx_strand_id
1 'polypeptide(L)'
;MTFFFGKNTLPADLHLFMNNTTEIKQTVDEIWAILDTIPDPEVPAISIVELGVIRKVKIENNTVTVNITPTYSGCPATERFKQDIKEFLNLAGIENIELIMQYSPAWTTNWLTDEAKEKLRIYGIAPPIDGTEDKGFLFQSGPKVVPCVKCNSDDTEVTSQFGSTACKALYKCNECLEPFEYFKCI
;
A
#
# COMPACT_ATOMS: atom_id res chain seq x y z
N MET A 1 31.08 -65.31 -11.80
CA MET A 1 30.27 -64.25 -12.45
C MET A 1 30.23 -63.05 -11.53
N THR A 2 31.12 -62.10 -11.79
CA THR A 2 31.34 -60.94 -10.90
C THR A 2 30.79 -59.69 -11.63
N PHE A 3 29.72 -59.11 -11.10
CA PHE A 3 29.14 -57.89 -11.65
C PHE A 3 29.89 -56.66 -11.13
N PHE A 4 30.49 -55.90 -12.03
CA PHE A 4 31.06 -54.61 -11.78
C PHE A 4 29.94 -53.55 -11.78
N PHE A 5 29.74 -52.88 -10.63
CA PHE A 5 28.94 -51.65 -10.56
C PHE A 5 29.81 -50.48 -11.02
N GLY A 6 29.46 -49.92 -12.19
CA GLY A 6 30.03 -48.69 -12.70
C GLY A 6 29.60 -47.51 -11.85
N LYS A 7 30.56 -46.72 -11.34
CA LYS A 7 30.33 -45.42 -10.70
C LYS A 7 29.92 -44.43 -11.78
N ASN A 8 28.66 -44.02 -11.82
CA ASN A 8 28.21 -42.87 -12.58
C ASN A 8 28.72 -41.59 -11.87
N THR A 9 29.83 -41.08 -12.35
CA THR A 9 30.23 -39.69 -12.05
C THR A 9 29.44 -38.78 -12.97
N LEU A 10 28.58 -37.96 -12.39
CA LEU A 10 27.87 -36.85 -13.08
C LEU A 10 28.91 -35.88 -13.67
N PRO A 11 28.73 -35.40 -14.89
CA PRO A 11 29.66 -34.45 -15.50
C PRO A 11 29.70 -33.14 -14.71
N ALA A 12 30.92 -32.60 -14.54
CA ALA A 12 31.23 -31.38 -13.79
C ALA A 12 30.58 -30.10 -14.39
N ASP A 13 29.97 -30.21 -15.57
CA ASP A 13 29.40 -29.05 -16.26
C ASP A 13 27.99 -28.65 -15.81
N LEU A 14 27.36 -29.41 -14.87
CA LEU A 14 26.04 -29.07 -14.37
C LEU A 14 26.03 -27.92 -13.33
N HIS A 15 27.20 -27.57 -12.79
CA HIS A 15 27.35 -26.45 -11.85
C HIS A 15 27.39 -25.06 -12.51
N LEU A 16 27.56 -24.98 -13.84
CA LEU A 16 27.63 -23.69 -14.56
C LEU A 16 26.27 -23.10 -14.94
N PHE A 17 25.20 -23.84 -14.79
CA PHE A 17 23.83 -23.37 -15.17
C PHE A 17 22.98 -22.85 -14.02
N MET A 18 23.50 -22.80 -12.77
CA MET A 18 22.68 -22.43 -11.59
C MET A 18 22.96 -21.04 -11.00
N ASN A 19 23.76 -20.18 -11.65
CA ASN A 19 24.04 -18.83 -11.13
C ASN A 19 23.75 -17.74 -12.18
N ASN A 20 22.57 -17.77 -12.80
CA ASN A 20 22.07 -16.59 -13.50
C ASN A 20 21.14 -15.79 -12.57
N THR A 21 21.60 -15.49 -11.37
CA THR A 21 20.97 -14.47 -10.54
C THR A 21 21.26 -13.13 -11.20
N THR A 22 20.26 -12.57 -11.85
CA THR A 22 20.35 -11.24 -12.44
C THR A 22 20.71 -10.27 -11.33
N GLU A 23 21.89 -9.65 -11.42
CA GLU A 23 22.33 -8.68 -10.41
C GLU A 23 21.39 -7.47 -10.45
N ILE A 24 20.94 -7.03 -9.28
CA ILE A 24 20.08 -5.84 -9.15
C ILE A 24 20.93 -4.62 -9.53
N LYS A 25 20.50 -3.92 -10.59
CA LYS A 25 21.17 -2.72 -11.12
C LYS A 25 20.54 -1.42 -10.60
N GLN A 26 19.31 -1.52 -10.11
CA GLN A 26 18.54 -0.40 -9.61
C GLN A 26 19.07 0.08 -8.26
N THR A 27 19.03 1.37 -8.05
CA THR A 27 19.25 2.01 -6.75
C THR A 27 17.99 1.93 -5.88
N VAL A 28 18.14 2.18 -4.60
CA VAL A 28 16.98 2.25 -3.67
C VAL A 28 15.99 3.32 -4.12
N ASP A 29 16.47 4.48 -4.60
CA ASP A 29 15.61 5.59 -5.07
C ASP A 29 14.82 5.21 -6.33
N GLU A 30 15.44 4.48 -7.26
CA GLU A 30 14.74 3.96 -8.45
C GLU A 30 13.66 2.94 -8.06
N ILE A 31 13.90 2.11 -7.04
CA ILE A 31 12.89 1.19 -6.53
C ILE A 31 11.73 1.97 -5.89
N TRP A 32 12.01 3.02 -5.11
CA TRP A 32 10.96 3.90 -4.59
C TRP A 32 10.14 4.52 -5.70
N ALA A 33 10.78 4.99 -6.78
CA ALA A 33 10.09 5.55 -7.94
C ALA A 33 9.19 4.51 -8.64
N ILE A 34 9.63 3.26 -8.76
CA ILE A 34 8.80 2.16 -9.29
C ILE A 34 7.59 1.92 -8.38
N LEU A 35 7.79 1.81 -7.07
CA LEU A 35 6.71 1.57 -6.10
C LEU A 35 5.69 2.72 -6.09
N ASP A 36 6.13 3.96 -6.34
CA ASP A 36 5.25 5.12 -6.41
C ASP A 36 4.37 5.16 -7.68
N THR A 37 4.66 4.32 -8.67
CA THR A 37 3.75 4.14 -9.83
C THR A 37 2.61 3.16 -9.57
N ILE A 38 2.62 2.44 -8.45
CA ILE A 38 1.61 1.44 -8.11
C ILE A 38 0.42 2.15 -7.45
N PRO A 39 -0.76 2.18 -8.09
CA PRO A 39 -1.93 2.81 -7.49
C PRO A 39 -2.50 1.97 -6.34
N ASP A 40 -3.12 2.63 -5.37
CA ASP A 40 -3.95 1.93 -4.39
C ASP A 40 -5.16 1.28 -5.08
N PRO A 41 -5.45 -0.02 -4.87
CA PRO A 41 -6.53 -0.71 -5.57
C PRO A 41 -7.94 -0.24 -5.17
N GLU A 42 -8.09 0.39 -3.99
CA GLU A 42 -9.37 0.92 -3.50
C GLU A 42 -9.52 2.41 -3.80
N VAL A 43 -8.40 3.13 -3.97
CA VAL A 43 -8.35 4.57 -4.28
C VAL A 43 -7.27 4.85 -5.33
N PRO A 44 -7.53 4.56 -6.62
CA PRO A 44 -6.52 4.64 -7.68
C PRO A 44 -5.95 6.04 -7.94
N ALA A 45 -6.47 7.06 -7.27
CA ALA A 45 -5.99 8.44 -7.36
C ALA A 45 -4.65 8.66 -6.64
N ILE A 46 -4.29 7.79 -5.71
CA ILE A 46 -3.03 7.86 -4.95
C ILE A 46 -2.24 6.57 -5.09
N SER A 47 -0.90 6.68 -4.94
CA SER A 47 -0.01 5.52 -4.94
C SER A 47 0.06 4.87 -3.56
N ILE A 48 0.53 3.62 -3.50
CA ILE A 48 0.81 2.92 -2.23
C ILE A 48 1.94 3.59 -1.43
N VAL A 49 2.79 4.38 -2.08
CA VAL A 49 3.83 5.20 -1.45
C VAL A 49 3.21 6.43 -0.82
N GLU A 50 2.41 7.19 -1.56
CA GLU A 50 1.68 8.36 -1.08
C GLU A 50 0.72 8.02 0.07
N LEU A 51 0.10 6.84 0.03
CA LEU A 51 -0.72 6.30 1.12
C LEU A 51 0.11 5.98 2.37
N GLY A 52 1.44 5.88 2.25
CA GLY A 52 2.32 5.52 3.36
C GLY A 52 2.31 4.03 3.72
N VAL A 53 1.86 3.15 2.82
CA VAL A 53 1.90 1.69 2.99
C VAL A 53 3.32 1.17 2.92
N ILE A 54 4.17 1.73 2.04
CA ILE A 54 5.58 1.38 1.94
C ILE A 54 6.37 2.11 3.01
N ARG A 55 7.06 1.37 3.89
CA ARG A 55 7.79 1.94 5.03
C ARG A 55 9.29 1.97 4.87
N LYS A 56 9.82 0.99 4.16
CA LYS A 56 11.27 0.85 3.99
C LYS A 56 11.56 0.02 2.76
N VAL A 57 12.61 0.40 2.06
CA VAL A 57 13.20 -0.37 0.97
C VAL A 57 14.67 -0.56 1.27
N LYS A 58 15.19 -1.76 1.06
CA LYS A 58 16.60 -2.10 1.17
C LYS A 58 17.03 -3.02 0.04
N ILE A 59 18.30 -2.94 -0.33
CA ILE A 59 18.95 -3.90 -1.22
C ILE A 59 20.12 -4.52 -0.44
N GLU A 60 20.03 -5.80 -0.17
CA GLU A 60 21.07 -6.55 0.55
C GLU A 60 21.22 -7.94 -0.12
N ASN A 61 22.45 -8.38 -0.38
CA ASN A 61 22.73 -9.69 -0.97
C ASN A 61 21.92 -10.00 -2.24
N ASN A 62 21.82 -9.04 -3.15
CA ASN A 62 21.03 -9.16 -4.38
C ASN A 62 19.54 -9.48 -4.15
N THR A 63 18.99 -8.98 -3.05
CA THR A 63 17.57 -9.10 -2.69
C THR A 63 17.01 -7.73 -2.34
N VAL A 64 15.86 -7.39 -2.92
CA VAL A 64 15.09 -6.20 -2.55
C VAL A 64 14.14 -6.58 -1.43
N THR A 65 14.32 -5.97 -0.27
CA THR A 65 13.41 -6.11 0.87
C THR A 65 12.52 -4.89 0.97
N VAL A 66 11.20 -5.08 0.93
CA VAL A 66 10.19 -4.02 1.06
C VAL A 66 9.35 -4.25 2.31
N ASN A 67 9.38 -3.28 3.24
CA ASN A 67 8.53 -3.31 4.43
C ASN A 67 7.19 -2.64 4.12
N ILE A 68 6.09 -3.32 4.44
CA ILE A 68 4.72 -2.91 4.15
C ILE A 68 3.92 -2.82 5.44
N THR A 69 3.18 -1.73 5.64
CA THR A 69 2.24 -1.59 6.76
C THR A 69 0.82 -1.44 6.21
N PRO A 70 -0.12 -2.33 6.52
CA PRO A 70 -1.50 -2.17 6.10
C PRO A 70 -2.16 -1.00 6.82
N THR A 71 -3.14 -0.35 6.19
CA THR A 71 -3.87 0.78 6.78
C THR A 71 -4.69 0.37 8.02
N TYR A 72 -5.09 -0.90 8.09
CA TYR A 72 -5.69 -1.52 9.28
C TYR A 72 -5.46 -3.03 9.29
N SER A 73 -5.60 -3.63 10.47
CA SER A 73 -5.46 -5.09 10.63
C SER A 73 -6.57 -5.83 9.87
N GLY A 74 -6.17 -6.72 8.95
CA GLY A 74 -7.11 -7.47 8.13
C GLY A 74 -7.60 -6.75 6.88
N CYS A 75 -6.91 -5.67 6.43
CA CYS A 75 -7.20 -5.00 5.16
C CYS A 75 -7.13 -6.01 4.01
N PRO A 76 -8.23 -6.20 3.23
CA PRO A 76 -8.25 -7.13 2.11
C PRO A 76 -7.32 -6.71 0.97
N ALA A 77 -7.04 -5.41 0.83
CA ALA A 77 -6.10 -4.88 -0.16
C ALA A 77 -4.65 -5.34 0.08
N THR A 78 -4.31 -5.83 1.29
CA THR A 78 -2.94 -6.25 1.63
C THR A 78 -2.37 -7.31 0.68
N GLU A 79 -3.15 -8.31 0.32
CA GLU A 79 -2.70 -9.35 -0.61
C GLU A 79 -2.53 -8.80 -2.04
N ARG A 80 -3.38 -7.86 -2.43
CA ARG A 80 -3.25 -7.17 -3.71
C ARG A 80 -2.00 -6.31 -3.76
N PHE A 81 -1.69 -5.55 -2.70
CA PHE A 81 -0.41 -4.81 -2.59
C PHE A 81 0.79 -5.72 -2.80
N LYS A 82 0.82 -6.88 -2.13
CA LYS A 82 1.93 -7.84 -2.28
C LYS A 82 2.10 -8.35 -3.70
N GLN A 83 0.99 -8.60 -4.40
CA GLN A 83 0.99 -9.05 -5.79
C GLN A 83 1.50 -7.94 -6.71
N ASP A 84 0.95 -6.73 -6.61
CA ASP A 84 1.30 -5.60 -7.45
C ASP A 84 2.77 -5.20 -7.25
N ILE A 85 3.25 -5.13 -6.02
CA ILE A 85 4.67 -4.84 -5.73
C ILE A 85 5.58 -5.85 -6.42
N LYS A 86 5.28 -7.15 -6.30
CA LYS A 86 6.09 -8.18 -6.97
C LYS A 86 6.03 -8.07 -8.49
N GLU A 87 4.84 -7.83 -9.04
CA GLU A 87 4.64 -7.69 -10.48
C GLU A 87 5.45 -6.51 -11.04
N PHE A 88 5.31 -5.32 -10.45
CA PHE A 88 6.00 -4.12 -10.92
C PHE A 88 7.52 -4.22 -10.77
N LEU A 89 8.02 -4.78 -9.67
CA LEU A 89 9.46 -5.00 -9.49
C LEU A 89 10.01 -6.07 -10.44
N ASN A 90 9.25 -7.15 -10.70
CA ASN A 90 9.63 -8.17 -11.69
C ASN A 90 9.68 -7.59 -13.12
N LEU A 91 8.72 -6.72 -13.48
CA LEU A 91 8.74 -6.02 -14.77
C LEU A 91 9.97 -5.10 -14.92
N ALA A 92 10.50 -4.59 -13.81
CA ALA A 92 11.75 -3.83 -13.77
C ALA A 92 13.00 -4.72 -13.74
N GLY A 93 12.86 -6.05 -13.84
CA GLY A 93 13.97 -7.01 -13.85
C GLY A 93 14.51 -7.40 -12.47
N ILE A 94 13.74 -7.13 -11.40
CA ILE A 94 14.08 -7.50 -10.02
C ILE A 94 13.33 -8.78 -9.67
N GLU A 95 14.03 -9.91 -9.58
CA GLU A 95 13.42 -11.22 -9.32
C GLU A 95 13.45 -11.61 -7.83
N ASN A 96 14.51 -11.20 -7.12
CA ASN A 96 14.68 -11.53 -5.71
C ASN A 96 14.02 -10.46 -4.83
N ILE A 97 12.78 -10.71 -4.41
CA ILE A 97 11.95 -9.75 -3.67
C ILE A 97 11.47 -10.40 -2.37
N GLU A 98 11.76 -9.76 -1.26
CA GLU A 98 11.25 -10.11 0.06
C GLU A 98 10.26 -9.04 0.54
N LEU A 99 9.04 -9.44 0.91
CA LEU A 99 8.03 -8.54 1.45
C LEU A 99 7.84 -8.82 2.94
N ILE A 100 8.10 -7.82 3.76
CA ILE A 100 7.99 -7.92 5.21
C ILE A 100 6.78 -7.12 5.69
N MET A 101 5.84 -7.79 6.36
CA MET A 101 4.71 -7.11 6.99
C MET A 101 5.15 -6.48 8.31
N GLN A 102 4.96 -5.18 8.42
CA GLN A 102 5.29 -4.40 9.60
C GLN A 102 4.01 -3.85 10.23
N TYR A 103 3.65 -4.31 11.41
CA TYR A 103 2.44 -3.86 12.13
C TYR A 103 2.73 -2.84 13.22
N SER A 104 4.00 -2.55 13.51
CA SER A 104 4.41 -1.56 14.49
C SER A 104 5.50 -0.63 13.92
N PRO A 105 5.35 0.69 14.02
CA PRO A 105 4.15 1.38 14.49
C PRO A 105 2.95 1.12 13.58
N ALA A 106 1.74 1.17 14.13
CA ALA A 106 0.51 1.06 13.34
C ALA A 106 0.43 2.20 12.32
N TRP A 107 -0.22 1.95 11.18
CA TRP A 107 -0.47 2.99 10.18
C TRP A 107 -1.30 4.13 10.77
N THR A 108 -1.03 5.34 10.34
CA THR A 108 -1.80 6.53 10.72
C THR A 108 -2.02 7.43 9.50
N THR A 109 -3.11 8.21 9.51
CA THR A 109 -3.40 9.21 8.47
C THR A 109 -2.34 10.30 8.35
N ASN A 110 -1.49 10.50 9.38
CA ASN A 110 -0.37 11.43 9.34
C ASN A 110 0.76 10.98 8.39
N TRP A 111 0.67 9.77 7.84
CA TRP A 111 1.64 9.28 6.85
C TRP A 111 1.24 9.59 5.41
N LEU A 112 0.00 10.05 5.20
CA LEU A 112 -0.42 10.60 3.91
C LEU A 112 0.33 11.90 3.62
N THR A 113 0.85 12.02 2.41
CA THR A 113 1.44 13.29 1.97
C THR A 113 0.36 14.35 1.74
N ASP A 114 0.72 15.62 1.74
CA ASP A 114 -0.24 16.69 1.43
C ASP A 114 -0.74 16.60 0.00
N GLU A 115 0.12 16.16 -0.92
CA GLU A 115 -0.24 15.87 -2.31
C GLU A 115 -1.28 14.74 -2.39
N ALA A 116 -1.12 13.67 -1.59
CA ALA A 116 -2.10 12.58 -1.52
C ALA A 116 -3.44 13.06 -1.01
N LYS A 117 -3.46 13.91 0.03
CA LYS A 117 -4.70 14.51 0.57
C LYS A 117 -5.42 15.35 -0.51
N GLU A 118 -4.69 16.14 -1.28
CA GLU A 118 -5.29 16.93 -2.36
C GLU A 118 -5.79 16.06 -3.52
N LYS A 119 -5.05 14.99 -3.89
CA LYS A 119 -5.51 14.01 -4.87
C LYS A 119 -6.80 13.32 -4.43
N LEU A 120 -6.92 12.94 -3.14
CA LEU A 120 -8.15 12.40 -2.57
C LEU A 120 -9.32 13.38 -2.74
N ARG A 121 -9.10 14.66 -2.38
CA ARG A 121 -10.13 15.70 -2.48
C ARG A 121 -10.61 15.89 -3.92
N ILE A 122 -9.68 15.96 -4.88
CA ILE A 122 -10.00 16.09 -6.32
C ILE A 122 -10.76 14.85 -6.82
N TYR A 123 -10.41 13.68 -6.31
CA TYR A 123 -11.08 12.42 -6.67
C TYR A 123 -12.49 12.30 -6.09
N GLY A 124 -12.86 13.17 -5.13
CA GLY A 124 -14.19 13.20 -4.50
C GLY A 124 -14.25 12.48 -3.14
N ILE A 125 -13.10 12.18 -2.56
CA ILE A 125 -12.96 11.60 -1.22
C ILE A 125 -12.40 12.69 -0.29
N ALA A 126 -13.15 13.03 0.77
CA ALA A 126 -12.66 13.97 1.77
C ALA A 126 -11.44 13.39 2.49
N PRO A 127 -10.29 14.09 2.51
CA PRO A 127 -9.09 13.62 3.17
C PRO A 127 -9.26 13.62 4.69
N PRO A 128 -8.40 12.89 5.43
CA PRO A 128 -8.38 12.93 6.89
C PRO A 128 -8.11 14.35 7.40
N ILE A 129 -8.80 14.71 8.47
CA ILE A 129 -8.59 15.99 9.14
C ILE A 129 -7.42 15.84 10.11
N ASP A 130 -6.42 16.72 10.02
CA ASP A 130 -5.22 16.69 10.86
C ASP A 130 -5.55 16.80 12.36
N GLY A 131 -4.71 16.13 13.18
CA GLY A 131 -4.85 16.16 14.64
C GLY A 131 -5.95 15.27 15.23
N THR A 132 -6.66 14.54 14.41
CA THR A 132 -7.62 13.55 14.87
C THR A 132 -7.01 12.15 14.73
N GLU A 133 -6.34 11.67 15.79
CA GLU A 133 -6.13 10.22 15.92
C GLU A 133 -7.51 9.58 16.08
N ASP A 134 -7.97 8.91 15.04
CA ASP A 134 -9.31 8.29 14.99
C ASP A 134 -9.49 7.07 15.91
N LYS A 135 -8.61 6.90 16.90
CA LYS A 135 -8.74 5.87 17.95
C LYS A 135 -10.06 5.91 18.71
N GLY A 136 -10.89 6.93 18.47
CA GLY A 136 -12.16 7.13 19.11
C GLY A 136 -13.37 7.22 18.19
N PHE A 137 -13.24 7.02 16.86
CA PHE A 137 -14.40 7.15 15.94
C PHE A 137 -15.56 6.21 16.32
N LEU A 138 -15.26 5.04 16.89
CA LEU A 138 -16.27 4.13 17.43
C LEU A 138 -16.82 4.54 18.81
N PHE A 139 -16.16 5.49 19.51
CA PHE A 139 -16.45 5.87 20.89
C PHE A 139 -16.61 7.38 21.11
N GLN A 140 -16.37 8.22 20.11
CA GLN A 140 -16.57 9.67 20.24
C GLN A 140 -18.05 10.02 20.12
N SER A 141 -18.54 10.70 21.13
CA SER A 141 -19.88 11.27 21.20
C SER A 141 -19.98 12.51 20.30
N GLY A 142 -20.38 12.31 19.05
CA GLY A 142 -20.73 13.38 18.12
C GLY A 142 -20.22 13.14 16.69
N PRO A 143 -20.97 13.59 15.68
CA PRO A 143 -20.51 13.55 14.30
C PRO A 143 -19.33 14.51 14.11
N LYS A 144 -18.28 14.03 13.44
CA LYS A 144 -17.15 14.85 13.02
C LYS A 144 -17.58 15.73 11.85
N VAL A 145 -17.35 17.02 11.94
CA VAL A 145 -17.59 17.93 10.80
C VAL A 145 -16.52 17.67 9.76
N VAL A 146 -16.93 17.22 8.59
CA VAL A 146 -16.07 16.96 7.43
C VAL A 146 -16.50 17.89 6.30
N PRO A 147 -15.68 18.86 5.87
CA PRO A 147 -16.05 19.78 4.80
C PRO A 147 -16.41 19.03 3.50
N CYS A 148 -17.47 19.50 2.85
CA CYS A 148 -17.91 18.95 1.57
C CYS A 148 -16.83 19.12 0.50
N VAL A 149 -16.43 18.04 -0.18
CA VAL A 149 -15.41 18.08 -1.24
C VAL A 149 -15.80 18.89 -2.46
N LYS A 150 -17.11 19.18 -2.64
CA LYS A 150 -17.66 19.88 -3.80
C LYS A 150 -17.90 21.37 -3.56
N CYS A 151 -18.54 21.74 -2.44
CA CYS A 151 -18.90 23.12 -2.14
C CYS A 151 -18.19 23.71 -0.93
N ASN A 152 -17.39 22.92 -0.24
CA ASN A 152 -16.63 23.26 0.96
C ASN A 152 -17.48 23.70 2.16
N SER A 153 -18.77 23.34 2.18
CA SER A 153 -19.66 23.60 3.31
C SER A 153 -19.31 22.66 4.47
N ASP A 154 -19.38 23.21 5.69
CA ASP A 154 -19.25 22.44 6.93
C ASP A 154 -20.58 21.81 7.36
N ASP A 155 -21.70 22.17 6.71
CA ASP A 155 -23.02 21.57 6.98
C ASP A 155 -23.13 20.22 6.29
N THR A 156 -22.54 19.22 6.94
CA THR A 156 -22.46 17.83 6.46
C THR A 156 -22.89 16.87 7.56
N GLU A 157 -23.45 15.76 7.16
CA GLU A 157 -23.85 14.69 8.07
C GLU A 157 -23.28 13.34 7.66
N VAL A 158 -22.92 12.50 8.65
CA VAL A 158 -22.53 11.11 8.39
C VAL A 158 -23.79 10.29 8.09
N THR A 159 -23.81 9.64 6.93
CA THR A 159 -24.91 8.73 6.55
C THR A 159 -24.58 7.28 6.83
N SER A 160 -23.29 6.92 6.79
CA SER A 160 -22.80 5.60 7.21
C SER A 160 -21.35 5.68 7.71
N GLN A 161 -21.06 4.94 8.77
CA GLN A 161 -19.71 4.80 9.29
C GLN A 161 -18.81 3.97 8.38
N PHE A 162 -19.39 3.21 7.47
CA PHE A 162 -18.69 2.39 6.48
C PHE A 162 -19.16 2.78 5.08
N GLY A 163 -18.20 3.17 4.23
CA GLY A 163 -18.42 3.46 2.82
C GLY A 163 -18.24 2.22 1.94
N SER A 164 -17.66 2.40 0.75
CA SER A 164 -17.32 1.30 -0.15
C SER A 164 -16.31 0.32 0.46
N THR A 165 -15.46 0.80 1.37
CA THR A 165 -14.47 0.01 2.13
C THR A 165 -14.47 0.42 3.60
N ALA A 166 -13.85 -0.39 4.46
CA ALA A 166 -13.83 -0.13 5.90
C ALA A 166 -13.04 1.14 6.28
N CYS A 167 -12.04 1.54 5.48
CA CYS A 167 -11.26 2.77 5.66
C CYS A 167 -11.99 4.04 5.21
N LYS A 168 -13.24 3.95 4.74
CA LYS A 168 -14.05 5.10 4.31
C LYS A 168 -15.38 5.15 5.07
N ALA A 169 -15.87 6.36 5.30
CA ALA A 169 -17.23 6.63 5.79
C ALA A 169 -18.02 7.38 4.72
N LEU A 170 -19.33 7.28 4.74
CA LEU A 170 -20.21 7.97 3.80
C LEU A 170 -20.83 9.19 4.47
N TYR A 171 -20.70 10.33 3.83
CA TYR A 171 -21.24 11.62 4.23
C TYR A 171 -22.19 12.18 3.18
N LYS A 172 -23.00 13.15 3.58
CA LYS A 172 -23.85 13.95 2.70
C LYS A 172 -23.73 15.41 3.09
N CYS A 173 -23.61 16.27 2.11
CA CYS A 173 -23.71 17.71 2.29
C CYS A 173 -25.17 18.14 2.34
N ASN A 174 -25.56 18.96 3.33
CA ASN A 174 -26.93 19.47 3.46
C ASN A 174 -27.18 20.68 2.56
N GLU A 175 -26.13 21.38 2.11
CA GLU A 175 -26.27 22.53 1.20
C GLU A 175 -26.36 22.12 -0.27
N CYS A 176 -25.34 21.39 -0.78
CA CYS A 176 -25.35 21.01 -2.21
C CYS A 176 -25.93 19.62 -2.47
N LEU A 177 -26.33 18.89 -1.42
CA LEU A 177 -26.91 17.56 -1.44
C LEU A 177 -26.02 16.46 -2.00
N GLU A 178 -24.72 16.72 -2.21
CA GLU A 178 -23.76 15.77 -2.72
C GLU A 178 -23.42 14.72 -1.67
N PRO A 179 -23.55 13.41 -1.96
CA PRO A 179 -22.95 12.36 -1.18
C PRO A 179 -21.48 12.27 -1.49
N PHE A 180 -20.63 12.03 -0.48
CA PHE A 180 -19.18 11.86 -0.66
C PHE A 180 -18.60 10.90 0.38
N GLU A 181 -17.45 10.32 0.08
CA GLU A 181 -16.72 9.48 1.01
C GLU A 181 -15.70 10.30 1.82
N TYR A 182 -15.49 9.93 3.07
CA TYR A 182 -14.46 10.46 3.95
C TYR A 182 -13.43 9.36 4.23
N PHE A 183 -12.16 9.62 3.95
CA PHE A 183 -11.07 8.70 4.25
C PHE A 183 -10.72 8.77 5.74
N LYS A 184 -10.88 7.68 6.45
CA LYS A 184 -10.68 7.60 7.91
C LYS A 184 -9.59 6.59 8.29
N CYS A 185 -8.92 6.84 9.41
CA CYS A 185 -8.08 5.86 10.08
C CYS A 185 -8.99 4.88 10.87
N ILE A 186 -8.65 3.60 10.89
CA ILE A 186 -9.37 2.58 11.64
C ILE A 186 -8.44 1.99 12.71
#